data_6fa1a7469fc3a896f1791bd4b3f30158
#
_entry.id   6fa1a7469fc3a896f1791bd4b3f30158
#
_cell.length_a   1.000
_cell.length_b   1.000
_cell.length_c   1.000
_cell.angle_alpha   90.00
_cell.angle_beta   90.00
_cell.angle_gamma   90.00
#
_symmetry.space_group_name_H-M   'P 1'
#
loop_
_entity.id
_entity.type
_entity.pdbx_description
1 polymer ?
#
loop_
_entity_poly.entity_id
_entity_poly.type
_entity_poly.pdbx_seq_one_letter_code
_entity_poly.pdbx_strand_id
1 'polypeptide(L)'
;AYTDREGNPVGSNYCKPRGAYNEENFKRQQAKIVTAINKLDASVVALEEIESSDKFGKDRDWALENLVEALNAAAGEERWAFVPSPKSIPETGDDVIRTAYIYQKAEAKPVGDSVILDDPAFHNARAPLAQKFQAVGVDNPEASEFIAVMNHFKSKGSGKGPGNEDSGDGQGNSNADRVKQAKAVKAFAEKQKEAMGTKRVFILGDLNSYTKEDPMQVFYEAGYTNVGEHFDAAPTYLFGGLTGSLDHVLASEEAMGPKAQARSAAPTAAAGAVTGAATWEINSVESVALEYSRHNYNVTNFYQPDEFRSSDHNPSIVGISTGAPAEEP
;
A
#
# COMPACT_ATOMS: atom_id res chain seq x y z
N ALA A 1 -18.86 6.01 -3.69
CA ALA A 1 -19.82 6.79 -4.47
C ALA A 1 -19.79 6.36 -5.93
N TYR A 2 -20.94 6.42 -6.61
CA TYR A 2 -21.05 6.08 -8.04
C TYR A 2 -21.06 7.36 -8.90
N THR A 3 -20.13 8.22 -8.61
CA THR A 3 -19.96 9.50 -9.30
C THR A 3 -18.52 9.69 -9.76
N ASP A 4 -18.32 10.49 -10.81
CA ASP A 4 -16.99 10.92 -11.23
C ASP A 4 -16.44 12.00 -10.27
N ARG A 5 -15.24 12.51 -10.58
CA ARG A 5 -14.59 13.58 -9.81
C ARG A 5 -15.43 14.86 -9.74
N GLU A 6 -16.20 15.14 -10.76
CA GLU A 6 -17.09 16.30 -10.88
C GLU A 6 -18.46 16.07 -10.24
N GLY A 7 -18.71 14.89 -9.66
CA GLY A 7 -19.96 14.52 -9.00
C GLY A 7 -21.07 14.05 -9.94
N ASN A 8 -20.78 13.80 -11.23
CA ASN A 8 -21.77 13.29 -12.16
C ASN A 8 -21.96 11.77 -12.00
N PRO A 9 -23.16 11.23 -12.24
CA PRO A 9 -23.36 9.78 -12.21
C PRO A 9 -22.42 9.05 -13.20
N VAL A 10 -21.72 8.05 -12.71
CA VAL A 10 -20.87 7.22 -13.57
C VAL A 10 -21.68 6.09 -14.21
N GLY A 11 -21.34 5.76 -15.45
CA GLY A 11 -21.86 4.61 -16.15
C GLY A 11 -20.79 4.01 -17.04
N SER A 12 -20.90 2.74 -17.34
CA SER A 12 -19.89 1.98 -18.10
C SER A 12 -19.56 2.59 -19.48
N ASN A 13 -20.46 3.41 -20.04
CA ASN A 13 -20.31 3.96 -21.39
C ASN A 13 -19.92 5.45 -21.43
N TYR A 14 -20.00 6.18 -20.31
CA TYR A 14 -19.89 7.65 -20.31
C TYR A 14 -18.69 8.19 -19.53
N CYS A 15 -18.17 7.44 -18.59
CA CYS A 15 -16.92 7.81 -17.93
C CYS A 15 -16.13 6.55 -17.60
N LYS A 16 -14.83 6.74 -17.30
CA LYS A 16 -13.98 5.68 -16.78
C LYS A 16 -14.03 5.79 -15.24
N PRO A 17 -14.89 5.04 -14.57
CA PRO A 17 -14.95 5.03 -13.12
C PRO A 17 -13.61 4.53 -12.59
N ARG A 18 -13.16 5.09 -11.46
CA ARG A 18 -11.96 4.61 -10.78
C ARG A 18 -12.21 3.36 -9.93
N GLY A 19 -13.43 2.88 -9.91
CA GLY A 19 -13.87 1.70 -9.18
C GLY A 19 -15.22 1.24 -9.71
N ALA A 20 -16.03 0.66 -8.85
CA ALA A 20 -17.36 0.20 -9.20
C ALA A 20 -18.24 1.36 -9.71
N TYR A 21 -18.95 1.14 -10.80
CA TYR A 21 -19.83 2.14 -11.40
C TYR A 21 -21.30 2.02 -10.97
N ASN A 22 -21.67 0.99 -10.23
CA ASN A 22 -22.98 0.79 -9.62
C ASN A 22 -22.89 -0.14 -8.41
N GLU A 23 -23.99 -0.27 -7.68
CA GLU A 23 -24.07 -1.08 -6.47
C GLU A 23 -23.74 -2.57 -6.70
N GLU A 24 -24.19 -3.14 -7.81
CA GLU A 24 -23.94 -4.54 -8.13
C GLU A 24 -22.44 -4.81 -8.39
N ASN A 25 -21.78 -3.91 -9.14
CA ASN A 25 -20.33 -3.95 -9.32
C ASN A 25 -19.59 -3.75 -7.99
N PHE A 26 -20.08 -2.85 -7.14
CA PHE A 26 -19.48 -2.61 -5.82
C PHE A 26 -19.55 -3.87 -4.95
N LYS A 27 -20.68 -4.55 -4.89
CA LYS A 27 -20.82 -5.81 -4.15
C LYS A 27 -19.85 -6.88 -4.64
N ARG A 28 -19.67 -7.00 -5.96
CA ARG A 28 -18.69 -7.94 -6.56
C ARG A 28 -17.25 -7.55 -6.21
N GLN A 29 -16.89 -6.29 -6.31
CA GLN A 29 -15.57 -5.77 -5.95
C GLN A 29 -15.29 -6.01 -4.46
N GLN A 30 -16.21 -5.61 -3.60
CA GLN A 30 -16.08 -5.77 -2.14
C GLN A 30 -15.88 -7.24 -1.75
N ALA A 31 -16.65 -8.17 -2.35
CA ALA A 31 -16.53 -9.59 -2.04
C ALA A 31 -15.12 -10.12 -2.32
N LYS A 32 -14.51 -9.72 -3.44
CA LYS A 32 -13.13 -10.11 -3.78
C LYS A 32 -12.09 -9.50 -2.83
N ILE A 33 -12.18 -8.21 -2.58
CA ILE A 33 -11.24 -7.49 -1.71
C ILE A 33 -11.32 -8.03 -0.29
N VAL A 34 -12.53 -8.24 0.24
CA VAL A 34 -12.73 -8.81 1.59
C VAL A 34 -12.17 -10.22 1.69
N THR A 35 -12.40 -11.05 0.67
CA THR A 35 -11.83 -12.41 0.62
C THR A 35 -10.30 -12.36 0.59
N ALA A 36 -9.72 -11.51 -0.27
CA ALA A 36 -8.26 -11.38 -0.39
C ALA A 36 -7.62 -10.92 0.92
N ILE A 37 -8.12 -9.84 1.53
CA ILE A 37 -7.55 -9.29 2.77
C ILE A 37 -7.67 -10.27 3.94
N ASN A 38 -8.83 -10.92 4.13
CA ASN A 38 -8.99 -11.89 5.20
C ASN A 38 -8.12 -13.15 5.03
N LYS A 39 -7.88 -13.59 3.78
CA LYS A 39 -6.96 -14.70 3.47
C LYS A 39 -5.48 -14.31 3.55
N LEU A 40 -5.15 -13.06 3.22
CA LEU A 40 -3.79 -12.53 3.36
C LEU A 40 -3.30 -12.61 4.80
N ASP A 41 -4.20 -12.43 5.76
CA ASP A 41 -3.97 -12.59 7.20
C ASP A 41 -2.78 -11.77 7.73
N ALA A 42 -2.54 -10.59 7.18
CA ALA A 42 -1.45 -9.72 7.62
C ALA A 42 -1.88 -8.90 8.84
N SER A 43 -0.98 -8.75 9.81
CA SER A 43 -1.22 -7.97 11.04
C SER A 43 -1.51 -6.49 10.78
N VAL A 44 -0.84 -5.91 9.76
CA VAL A 44 -1.04 -4.54 9.27
C VAL A 44 -1.11 -4.58 7.75
N VAL A 45 -2.11 -3.93 7.17
CA VAL A 45 -2.28 -3.81 5.71
C VAL A 45 -2.27 -2.33 5.34
N ALA A 46 -1.35 -1.97 4.48
CA ALA A 46 -1.30 -0.68 3.82
C ALA A 46 -2.11 -0.75 2.52
N LEU A 47 -2.99 0.20 2.31
CA LEU A 47 -3.96 0.22 1.22
C LEU A 47 -3.79 1.47 0.35
N GLU A 48 -3.80 1.26 -0.96
CA GLU A 48 -3.90 2.31 -1.97
C GLU A 48 -5.30 2.38 -2.56
N GLU A 49 -5.56 3.49 -3.26
CA GLU A 49 -6.80 3.72 -4.01
C GLU A 49 -8.09 3.61 -3.17
N ILE A 50 -7.98 3.84 -1.87
CA ILE A 50 -9.17 4.00 -1.02
C ILE A 50 -9.86 5.31 -1.38
N GLU A 51 -11.19 5.30 -1.50
CA GLU A 51 -11.98 6.51 -1.80
C GLU A 51 -11.73 7.60 -0.75
N SER A 52 -11.40 8.81 -1.21
CA SER A 52 -11.45 10.02 -0.40
C SER A 52 -12.89 10.48 -0.30
N SER A 53 -13.65 9.95 0.66
CA SER A 53 -15.10 10.10 0.74
C SER A 53 -15.55 11.54 1.03
N ASP A 54 -14.66 12.37 1.59
CA ASP A 54 -14.86 13.80 1.78
C ASP A 54 -15.07 14.56 0.45
N LYS A 55 -14.50 14.06 -0.66
CA LYS A 55 -14.77 14.58 -2.01
C LYS A 55 -16.21 14.37 -2.47
N PHE A 56 -16.95 13.51 -1.81
CA PHE A 56 -18.32 13.14 -2.11
C PHE A 56 -19.29 13.52 -0.98
N GLY A 57 -18.88 14.45 -0.09
CA GLY A 57 -19.71 14.97 0.99
C GLY A 57 -19.97 14.03 2.15
N LYS A 58 -19.07 13.06 2.36
CA LYS A 58 -19.10 12.12 3.48
C LYS A 58 -17.90 12.35 4.40
N ASP A 59 -17.88 11.67 5.55
CA ASP A 59 -16.65 11.59 6.35
C ASP A 59 -15.52 10.99 5.53
N ARG A 60 -14.30 11.49 5.71
CA ARG A 60 -13.13 11.05 4.94
C ARG A 60 -12.88 9.56 5.10
N ASP A 61 -13.10 9.02 6.29
CA ASP A 61 -12.87 7.61 6.60
C ASP A 61 -14.06 6.70 6.27
N TRP A 62 -15.17 7.24 5.78
CA TRP A 62 -16.39 6.48 5.52
C TRP A 62 -16.18 5.22 4.66
N ALA A 63 -15.42 5.31 3.57
CA ALA A 63 -15.15 4.15 2.70
C ALA A 63 -14.27 3.11 3.40
N LEU A 64 -13.31 3.56 4.20
CA LEU A 64 -12.42 2.69 4.98
C LEU A 64 -13.17 1.99 6.12
N GLU A 65 -14.07 2.72 6.80
CA GLU A 65 -14.96 2.17 7.82
C GLU A 65 -15.84 1.06 7.24
N ASN A 66 -16.48 1.30 6.11
CA ASN A 66 -17.29 0.28 5.41
C ASN A 66 -16.47 -0.96 5.00
N LEU A 67 -15.22 -0.77 4.61
CA LEU A 67 -14.34 -1.90 4.31
C LEU A 67 -14.07 -2.73 5.57
N VAL A 68 -13.75 -2.07 6.68
CA VAL A 68 -13.48 -2.75 7.96
C VAL A 68 -14.72 -3.46 8.49
N GLU A 69 -15.90 -2.84 8.39
CA GLU A 69 -17.17 -3.49 8.75
C GLU A 69 -17.40 -4.76 7.91
N ALA A 70 -17.17 -4.71 6.60
CA ALA A 70 -17.32 -5.87 5.72
C ALA A 70 -16.31 -6.98 6.02
N LEU A 71 -15.06 -6.61 6.36
CA LEU A 71 -14.01 -7.56 6.76
C LEU A 71 -14.37 -8.28 8.06
N ASN A 72 -14.84 -7.53 9.07
CA ASN A 72 -15.27 -8.08 10.36
C ASN A 72 -16.51 -8.95 10.21
N ALA A 73 -17.48 -8.53 9.42
CA ALA A 73 -18.68 -9.33 9.15
C ALA A 73 -18.33 -10.67 8.46
N ALA A 74 -17.39 -10.66 7.51
CA ALA A 74 -16.93 -11.87 6.85
C ALA A 74 -16.07 -12.78 7.75
N ALA A 75 -15.29 -12.19 8.67
CA ALA A 75 -14.52 -12.93 9.67
C ALA A 75 -15.41 -13.52 10.78
N GLY A 76 -16.60 -12.97 10.98
CA GLY A 76 -17.51 -13.36 12.09
C GLY A 76 -17.08 -12.83 13.47
N GLU A 77 -16.14 -11.89 13.50
CA GLU A 77 -15.58 -11.30 14.73
C GLU A 77 -15.04 -9.89 14.47
N GLU A 78 -14.83 -9.10 15.51
CA GLU A 78 -14.25 -7.77 15.52
C GLU A 78 -12.72 -7.80 15.36
N ARG A 79 -12.23 -8.39 14.28
CA ARG A 79 -10.82 -8.65 14.00
C ARG A 79 -10.06 -7.41 13.59
N TRP A 80 -10.64 -6.63 12.68
CA TRP A 80 -9.99 -5.50 12.00
C TRP A 80 -10.37 -4.16 12.60
N ALA A 81 -9.44 -3.22 12.53
CA ALA A 81 -9.67 -1.79 12.73
C ALA A 81 -8.88 -1.00 11.68
N PHE A 82 -9.20 0.28 11.52
CA PHE A 82 -8.46 1.19 10.65
C PHE A 82 -7.73 2.27 11.45
N VAL A 83 -6.71 2.88 10.83
CA VAL A 83 -6.05 4.07 11.35
C VAL A 83 -6.85 5.29 10.92
N PRO A 84 -7.37 6.11 11.85
CA PRO A 84 -8.11 7.32 11.51
C PRO A 84 -7.27 8.30 10.69
N SER A 85 -7.91 8.99 9.77
CA SER A 85 -7.27 10.10 9.03
C SER A 85 -6.75 11.17 9.98
N PRO A 86 -5.62 11.82 9.65
CA PRO A 86 -5.14 12.98 10.40
C PRO A 86 -6.20 14.09 10.42
N LYS A 87 -6.25 14.87 11.51
CA LYS A 87 -7.22 15.97 11.69
C LYS A 87 -7.06 17.09 10.65
N SER A 88 -5.85 17.29 10.16
CA SER A 88 -5.54 18.28 9.13
C SER A 88 -5.08 17.55 7.88
N ILE A 89 -5.80 17.76 6.79
CA ILE A 89 -5.50 17.22 5.47
C ILE A 89 -4.96 18.35 4.60
N PRO A 90 -3.77 18.22 4.00
CA PRO A 90 -3.24 19.23 3.10
C PRO A 90 -4.04 19.27 1.79
N GLU A 91 -4.09 20.44 1.16
CA GLU A 91 -4.65 20.58 -0.18
C GLU A 91 -3.78 19.92 -1.25
N THR A 92 -2.47 19.87 -1.01
CA THR A 92 -1.51 19.21 -1.89
C THR A 92 -1.65 17.69 -1.78
N GLY A 93 -1.77 17.03 -2.92
CA GLY A 93 -1.95 15.57 -2.97
C GLY A 93 -3.39 15.12 -2.67
N ASP A 94 -4.34 16.05 -2.81
CA ASP A 94 -5.75 15.81 -2.62
C ASP A 94 -6.40 15.27 -3.90
N ASP A 95 -6.73 13.98 -3.91
CA ASP A 95 -7.35 13.25 -5.03
C ASP A 95 -8.63 12.56 -4.53
N VAL A 96 -9.42 12.02 -5.44
CA VAL A 96 -10.60 11.18 -5.14
C VAL A 96 -10.23 9.82 -4.53
N ILE A 97 -8.95 9.46 -4.57
CA ILE A 97 -8.38 8.27 -3.93
C ILE A 97 -7.21 8.66 -3.02
N ARG A 98 -7.00 7.88 -1.98
CA ARG A 98 -5.96 8.09 -0.97
C ARG A 98 -5.33 6.81 -0.48
N THR A 99 -4.28 6.93 0.31
CA THR A 99 -3.66 5.84 1.08
C THR A 99 -4.32 5.68 2.45
N ALA A 100 -4.28 4.48 3.02
CA ALA A 100 -4.83 4.18 4.33
C ALA A 100 -4.16 2.96 4.96
N TYR A 101 -4.42 2.72 6.26
CA TYR A 101 -4.01 1.50 6.97
C TYR A 101 -5.20 0.86 7.66
N ILE A 102 -5.21 -0.48 7.62
CA ILE A 102 -6.01 -1.32 8.51
C ILE A 102 -5.08 -2.27 9.26
N TYR A 103 -5.53 -2.79 10.39
CA TYR A 103 -4.74 -3.69 11.22
C TYR A 103 -5.62 -4.67 12.00
N GLN A 104 -5.05 -5.81 12.36
CA GLN A 104 -5.69 -6.79 13.24
C GLN A 104 -5.47 -6.38 14.70
N LYS A 105 -6.56 -6.12 15.43
CA LYS A 105 -6.54 -5.60 16.81
C LYS A 105 -5.80 -6.50 17.81
N ALA A 106 -5.80 -7.81 17.55
CA ALA A 106 -5.12 -8.79 18.41
C ALA A 106 -3.61 -8.86 18.17
N GLU A 107 -3.11 -8.37 17.04
CA GLU A 107 -1.72 -8.56 16.60
C GLU A 107 -0.91 -7.27 16.59
N ALA A 108 -1.54 -6.17 16.20
CA ALA A 108 -0.88 -4.87 16.09
C ALA A 108 -1.77 -3.73 16.57
N LYS A 109 -1.16 -2.62 16.93
CA LYS A 109 -1.86 -1.36 17.21
C LYS A 109 -1.07 -0.17 16.70
N PRO A 110 -1.76 0.90 16.25
CA PRO A 110 -1.13 2.18 15.99
C PRO A 110 -0.65 2.83 17.29
N VAL A 111 0.45 3.57 17.22
CA VAL A 111 1.03 4.34 18.32
C VAL A 111 1.07 5.81 17.94
N GLY A 112 0.29 6.63 18.62
CA GLY A 112 0.11 8.04 18.28
C GLY A 112 -0.75 8.25 17.02
N ASP A 113 -0.93 9.51 16.65
CA ASP A 113 -1.71 9.91 15.46
C ASP A 113 -0.90 9.67 14.18
N SER A 114 -1.60 9.38 13.10
CA SER A 114 -1.01 9.34 11.76
C SER A 114 -0.62 10.74 11.29
N VAL A 115 0.40 10.82 10.43
CA VAL A 115 0.92 12.08 9.90
C VAL A 115 0.92 12.02 8.38
N ILE A 116 0.33 13.04 7.75
CA ILE A 116 0.31 13.17 6.29
C ILE A 116 1.36 14.18 5.83
N LEU A 117 2.07 13.88 4.75
CA LEU A 117 3.05 14.79 4.17
C LEU A 117 2.35 15.91 3.40
N ASP A 118 2.64 17.16 3.77
CA ASP A 118 2.29 18.33 2.97
C ASP A 118 3.55 18.82 2.23
N ASP A 119 3.63 18.50 0.93
CA ASP A 119 4.76 18.88 0.09
C ASP A 119 4.29 19.09 -1.36
N PRO A 120 4.68 20.21 -2.02
CA PRO A 120 4.28 20.52 -3.39
C PRO A 120 4.71 19.48 -4.43
N ALA A 121 5.64 18.58 -4.14
CA ALA A 121 6.00 17.47 -5.02
C ALA A 121 4.80 16.52 -5.28
N PHE A 122 3.79 16.54 -4.41
CA PHE A 122 2.59 15.72 -4.53
C PHE A 122 1.39 16.42 -5.16
N HIS A 123 1.59 17.57 -5.82
CA HIS A 123 0.50 18.31 -6.50
C HIS A 123 -0.28 17.48 -7.53
N ASN A 124 0.28 16.40 -8.03
CA ASN A 124 -0.30 15.51 -9.05
C ASN A 124 -0.27 14.02 -8.64
N ALA A 125 -0.07 13.75 -7.37
CA ALA A 125 -0.07 12.42 -6.76
C ALA A 125 -0.81 12.45 -5.42
N ARG A 126 -0.82 11.38 -4.64
CA ARG A 126 -1.50 11.29 -3.34
C ARG A 126 -0.50 11.55 -2.22
N ALA A 127 -0.90 12.36 -1.25
CA ALA A 127 -0.06 12.69 -0.14
C ALA A 127 0.33 11.44 0.69
N PRO A 128 1.62 11.21 0.96
CA PRO A 128 2.08 10.10 1.78
C PRO A 128 1.55 10.14 3.21
N LEU A 129 1.29 8.98 3.77
CA LEU A 129 0.77 8.80 5.12
C LEU A 129 1.75 7.99 5.97
N ALA A 130 2.20 8.54 7.10
CA ALA A 130 3.05 7.85 8.07
C ALA A 130 2.25 7.44 9.30
N GLN A 131 2.47 6.21 9.78
CA GLN A 131 1.94 5.69 11.03
C GLN A 131 2.97 4.81 11.72
N LYS A 132 3.11 5.00 13.03
CA LYS A 132 3.89 4.08 13.88
C LYS A 132 2.98 2.96 14.37
N PHE A 133 3.48 1.73 14.29
CA PHE A 133 2.82 0.53 14.80
C PHE A 133 3.70 -0.18 15.81
N GLN A 134 3.08 -0.96 16.69
CA GLN A 134 3.74 -1.92 17.56
C GLN A 134 2.93 -3.21 17.66
N ALA A 135 3.60 -4.31 17.96
CA ALA A 135 2.95 -5.60 18.20
C ALA A 135 2.14 -5.60 19.51
N VAL A 136 1.12 -6.44 19.57
CA VAL A 136 0.29 -6.72 20.74
C VAL A 136 0.61 -8.12 21.26
N GLY A 137 0.48 -8.36 22.58
CA GLY A 137 0.70 -9.69 23.15
C GLY A 137 2.15 -10.16 23.17
N VAL A 138 3.10 -9.24 23.21
CA VAL A 138 4.54 -9.53 23.28
C VAL A 138 5.14 -8.91 24.54
N ASP A 139 6.25 -9.47 25.06
CA ASP A 139 6.89 -9.01 26.30
C ASP A 139 7.39 -7.57 26.24
N ASN A 140 7.93 -7.16 25.10
CA ASN A 140 8.47 -5.83 24.88
C ASN A 140 7.89 -5.20 23.61
N PRO A 141 6.67 -4.64 23.67
CA PRO A 141 6.02 -4.05 22.51
C PRO A 141 6.83 -2.91 21.86
N GLU A 142 7.51 -2.08 22.65
CA GLU A 142 8.33 -0.96 22.14
C GLU A 142 9.50 -1.45 21.28
N ALA A 143 10.06 -2.61 21.59
CA ALA A 143 11.10 -3.22 20.76
C ALA A 143 10.61 -3.65 19.37
N SER A 144 9.30 -3.85 19.19
CA SER A 144 8.67 -4.18 17.92
C SER A 144 8.26 -2.96 17.08
N GLU A 145 8.38 -1.74 17.62
CA GLU A 145 7.92 -0.52 16.96
C GLU A 145 8.59 -0.29 15.60
N PHE A 146 7.78 0.10 14.63
CA PHE A 146 8.23 0.55 13.32
C PHE A 146 7.31 1.65 12.78
N ILE A 147 7.84 2.47 11.86
CA ILE A 147 7.08 3.46 11.10
C ILE A 147 6.84 2.90 9.70
N ALA A 148 5.58 2.91 9.28
CA ALA A 148 5.19 2.69 7.90
C ALA A 148 4.89 4.04 7.24
N VAL A 149 5.50 4.32 6.09
CA VAL A 149 5.27 5.50 5.25
C VAL A 149 4.68 5.04 3.94
N MET A 150 3.35 5.12 3.83
CA MET A 150 2.58 4.66 2.68
C MET A 150 2.55 5.71 1.58
N ASN A 151 2.76 5.27 0.35
CA ASN A 151 2.92 6.11 -0.83
C ASN A 151 2.08 5.62 -2.00
N HIS A 152 1.65 6.56 -2.83
CA HIS A 152 1.13 6.29 -4.15
C HIS A 152 1.60 7.41 -5.08
N PHE A 153 2.72 7.19 -5.78
CA PHE A 153 3.38 8.20 -6.62
C PHE A 153 2.62 8.48 -7.92
N LYS A 154 3.07 9.48 -8.65
CA LYS A 154 2.52 9.84 -9.96
C LYS A 154 2.70 8.69 -10.95
N SER A 155 1.59 8.27 -11.55
CA SER A 155 1.57 7.19 -12.55
C SER A 155 2.37 7.53 -13.81
N LYS A 156 2.81 6.48 -14.53
CA LYS A 156 3.57 6.58 -15.78
C LYS A 156 2.71 6.88 -17.02
N GLY A 157 1.39 7.00 -16.87
CA GLY A 157 0.46 7.11 -18.01
C GLY A 157 0.54 8.43 -18.79
N SER A 158 1.03 9.52 -18.18
CA SER A 158 1.21 10.81 -18.84
C SER A 158 2.16 11.70 -18.05
N GLY A 159 2.88 12.55 -18.74
CA GLY A 159 3.75 13.58 -18.15
C GLY A 159 3.89 14.74 -19.11
N LYS A 160 4.16 15.94 -18.57
CA LYS A 160 4.41 17.16 -19.35
C LYS A 160 5.55 17.94 -18.72
N GLY A 161 6.33 18.57 -19.58
CA GLY A 161 7.44 19.42 -19.19
C GLY A 161 8.76 18.66 -18.99
N PRO A 162 9.85 19.41 -18.74
CA PRO A 162 11.20 18.86 -18.73
C PRO A 162 11.36 17.67 -17.79
N GLY A 163 11.83 16.54 -18.32
CA GLY A 163 12.06 15.29 -17.58
C GLY A 163 10.80 14.50 -17.21
N ASN A 164 9.61 14.95 -17.66
CA ASN A 164 8.34 14.26 -17.44
C ASN A 164 7.74 13.64 -18.70
N GLU A 165 8.27 13.95 -19.87
CA GLU A 165 7.90 13.27 -21.12
C GLU A 165 8.77 12.03 -21.29
N ASP A 166 8.18 10.95 -21.79
CA ASP A 166 8.91 9.71 -22.05
C ASP A 166 9.94 9.95 -23.16
N SER A 167 11.22 9.85 -22.82
CA SER A 167 12.36 10.01 -23.73
C SER A 167 12.84 8.68 -24.32
N GLY A 168 12.21 7.57 -23.98
CA GLY A 168 12.61 6.23 -24.42
C GLY A 168 13.85 5.68 -23.70
N ASP A 169 14.22 6.28 -22.57
CA ASP A 169 15.35 5.87 -21.72
C ASP A 169 14.99 4.80 -20.67
N GLY A 170 13.76 4.31 -20.71
CA GLY A 170 13.24 3.32 -19.78
C GLY A 170 12.61 3.90 -18.50
N GLN A 171 12.73 5.21 -18.24
CA GLN A 171 12.14 5.86 -17.07
C GLN A 171 10.61 6.09 -17.23
N GLY A 172 10.14 6.29 -18.47
CA GLY A 172 8.76 6.58 -18.80
C GLY A 172 8.30 7.97 -18.38
N ASN A 173 7.01 8.26 -18.60
CA ASN A 173 6.44 9.57 -18.27
C ASN A 173 6.51 9.88 -16.78
N SER A 174 6.56 11.17 -16.43
CA SER A 174 6.55 11.73 -15.07
C SER A 174 7.74 11.33 -14.18
N ASN A 175 8.89 10.97 -14.78
CA ASN A 175 10.08 10.59 -14.02
C ASN A 175 10.56 11.71 -13.09
N ALA A 176 10.70 12.94 -13.61
CA ALA A 176 11.17 14.08 -12.82
C ALA A 176 10.26 14.38 -11.61
N ASP A 177 8.95 14.21 -11.76
CA ASP A 177 8.01 14.39 -10.64
C ASP A 177 8.16 13.27 -9.61
N ARG A 178 8.27 11.99 -10.04
CA ARG A 178 8.51 10.88 -9.12
C ARG A 178 9.85 11.00 -8.38
N VAL A 179 10.89 11.51 -9.02
CA VAL A 179 12.17 11.80 -8.34
C VAL A 179 12.00 12.88 -7.25
N LYS A 180 11.20 13.93 -7.51
CA LYS A 180 10.88 14.93 -6.48
C LYS A 180 10.07 14.32 -5.35
N GLN A 181 9.08 13.48 -5.66
CA GLN A 181 8.27 12.75 -4.69
C GLN A 181 9.15 11.84 -3.82
N ALA A 182 10.06 11.08 -4.42
CA ALA A 182 11.01 10.24 -3.67
C ALA A 182 11.89 11.05 -2.72
N LYS A 183 12.40 12.22 -3.15
CA LYS A 183 13.19 13.12 -2.30
C LYS A 183 12.38 13.69 -1.13
N ALA A 184 11.13 14.07 -1.38
CA ALA A 184 10.21 14.56 -0.35
C ALA A 184 9.88 13.46 0.68
N VAL A 185 9.59 12.23 0.23
CA VAL A 185 9.33 11.08 1.11
C VAL A 185 10.56 10.73 1.95
N LYS A 186 11.76 10.72 1.34
CA LYS A 186 13.01 10.51 2.09
C LYS A 186 13.16 11.50 3.23
N ALA A 187 12.99 12.79 2.96
CA ALA A 187 13.07 13.83 3.99
C ALA A 187 11.96 13.67 5.06
N PHE A 188 10.76 13.32 4.62
CA PHE A 188 9.64 13.05 5.53
C PHE A 188 9.92 11.85 6.45
N ALA A 189 10.42 10.75 5.92
CA ALA A 189 10.78 9.57 6.69
C ALA A 189 11.82 9.88 7.77
N GLU A 190 12.88 10.64 7.45
CA GLU A 190 13.88 11.07 8.41
C GLU A 190 13.27 11.95 9.53
N LYS A 191 12.39 12.88 9.17
CA LYS A 191 11.65 13.68 10.16
C LYS A 191 10.79 12.81 11.08
N GLN A 192 10.14 11.77 10.53
CA GLN A 192 9.30 10.89 11.35
C GLN A 192 10.12 9.99 12.28
N LYS A 193 11.34 9.56 11.90
CA LYS A 193 12.25 8.85 12.82
C LYS A 193 12.47 9.62 14.11
N GLU A 194 12.74 10.93 14.01
CA GLU A 194 12.94 11.81 15.16
C GLU A 194 11.64 12.02 15.94
N ALA A 195 10.54 12.33 15.24
CA ALA A 195 9.26 12.68 15.88
C ALA A 195 8.59 11.48 16.56
N MET A 196 8.69 10.29 16.00
CA MET A 196 8.04 9.07 16.48
C MET A 196 8.98 8.18 17.32
N GLY A 197 10.27 8.52 17.43
CA GLY A 197 11.22 7.90 18.37
C GLY A 197 11.68 6.48 17.99
N THR A 198 11.56 6.08 16.72
CA THR A 198 12.12 4.82 16.22
C THR A 198 12.82 5.00 14.88
N LYS A 199 13.92 4.26 14.69
CA LYS A 199 14.70 4.32 13.45
C LYS A 199 14.26 3.26 12.43
N ARG A 200 13.38 2.33 12.82
CA ARG A 200 12.85 1.31 11.92
C ARG A 200 11.75 1.92 11.06
N VAL A 201 12.07 2.14 9.79
CA VAL A 201 11.17 2.75 8.82
C VAL A 201 11.01 1.85 7.61
N PHE A 202 9.76 1.67 7.20
CA PHE A 202 9.37 1.08 5.94
C PHE A 202 8.72 2.16 5.07
N ILE A 203 9.34 2.47 3.94
CA ILE A 203 8.73 3.27 2.86
C ILE A 203 8.10 2.26 1.92
N LEU A 204 6.79 2.30 1.74
CA LEU A 204 6.07 1.27 1.01
C LEU A 204 4.95 1.84 0.15
N GLY A 205 4.46 1.03 -0.80
CA GLY A 205 3.35 1.33 -1.67
C GLY A 205 3.69 1.32 -3.15
N ASP A 206 2.75 1.77 -3.97
CA ASP A 206 2.93 1.95 -5.40
C ASP A 206 3.79 3.21 -5.67
N LEU A 207 5.08 3.00 -5.87
CA LEU A 207 6.03 4.06 -6.23
C LEU A 207 5.99 4.38 -7.72
N ASN A 208 5.15 3.69 -8.49
CA ASN A 208 5.04 3.84 -9.94
C ASN A 208 6.40 3.85 -10.66
N SER A 209 7.37 3.15 -10.09
CA SER A 209 8.75 3.10 -10.56
C SER A 209 9.28 1.67 -10.46
N TYR A 210 9.82 1.16 -11.55
CA TYR A 210 10.49 -0.12 -11.51
C TYR A 210 11.81 -0.03 -10.73
N THR A 211 12.28 -1.17 -10.24
CA THR A 211 13.39 -1.31 -9.28
C THR A 211 14.66 -0.50 -9.61
N LYS A 212 14.97 -0.27 -10.90
CA LYS A 212 16.20 0.43 -11.32
C LYS A 212 15.97 1.86 -11.77
N GLU A 213 14.74 2.36 -11.72
CA GLU A 213 14.41 3.73 -12.13
C GLU A 213 14.94 4.77 -11.14
N ASP A 214 15.10 6.00 -11.59
CA ASP A 214 15.71 7.10 -10.82
C ASP A 214 15.04 7.36 -9.46
N PRO A 215 13.68 7.30 -9.31
CA PRO A 215 13.08 7.49 -8.00
C PRO A 215 13.54 6.47 -6.97
N MET A 216 13.81 5.23 -7.40
CA MET A 216 14.30 4.16 -6.51
C MET A 216 15.74 4.41 -6.07
N GLN A 217 16.59 4.97 -6.94
CA GLN A 217 17.98 5.33 -6.63
C GLN A 217 18.04 6.33 -5.45
N VAL A 218 17.10 7.27 -5.36
CA VAL A 218 17.00 8.22 -4.24
C VAL A 218 16.97 7.52 -2.88
N PHE A 219 16.26 6.39 -2.79
CA PHE A 219 16.15 5.61 -1.57
C PHE A 219 17.35 4.71 -1.34
N TYR A 220 17.88 4.08 -2.40
CA TYR A 220 19.07 3.22 -2.30
C TYR A 220 20.29 4.00 -1.85
N GLU A 221 20.52 5.20 -2.41
CA GLU A 221 21.58 6.13 -2.00
C GLU A 221 21.41 6.62 -0.55
N ALA A 222 20.20 6.59 -0.01
CA ALA A 222 19.92 6.92 1.38
C ALA A 222 20.04 5.71 2.34
N GLY A 223 20.46 4.55 1.83
CA GLY A 223 20.69 3.34 2.63
C GLY A 223 19.46 2.46 2.84
N TYR A 224 18.34 2.72 2.14
CA TYR A 224 17.19 1.84 2.19
C TYR A 224 17.43 0.59 1.33
N THR A 225 16.99 -0.55 1.84
CA THR A 225 17.01 -1.84 1.13
C THR A 225 15.65 -2.15 0.56
N ASN A 226 15.54 -2.50 -0.72
CA ASN A 226 14.33 -3.06 -1.30
C ASN A 226 14.15 -4.49 -0.79
N VAL A 227 13.15 -4.70 0.06
CA VAL A 227 12.95 -5.96 0.75
C VAL A 227 12.54 -7.07 -0.23
N GLY A 228 11.69 -6.76 -1.21
CA GLY A 228 11.28 -7.71 -2.25
C GLY A 228 12.47 -8.22 -3.06
N GLU A 229 13.35 -7.31 -3.55
CA GLU A 229 14.56 -7.67 -4.27
C GLU A 229 15.56 -8.47 -3.39
N HIS A 230 15.66 -8.11 -2.11
CA HIS A 230 16.55 -8.79 -1.17
C HIS A 230 16.17 -10.26 -0.94
N PHE A 231 14.89 -10.59 -1.00
CA PHE A 231 14.37 -11.94 -0.78
C PHE A 231 13.89 -12.64 -2.06
N ASP A 232 14.22 -12.11 -3.24
CA ASP A 232 13.83 -12.67 -4.54
C ASP A 232 12.29 -12.84 -4.68
N ALA A 233 11.51 -11.89 -4.14
CA ALA A 233 10.05 -11.91 -4.26
C ALA A 233 9.59 -11.75 -5.72
N ALA A 234 8.47 -12.39 -6.08
CA ALA A 234 7.91 -12.30 -7.42
C ALA A 234 7.47 -10.87 -7.78
N PRO A 235 7.36 -10.52 -9.09
CA PRO A 235 6.89 -9.21 -9.53
C PRO A 235 5.48 -8.88 -9.07
N THR A 236 5.21 -7.59 -8.82
CA THR A 236 3.90 -7.13 -8.34
C THR A 236 2.94 -6.75 -9.45
N TYR A 237 3.44 -6.43 -10.64
CA TYR A 237 2.66 -5.85 -11.73
C TYR A 237 3.00 -6.45 -13.09
N LEU A 238 1.99 -6.47 -13.98
CA LEU A 238 2.14 -6.89 -15.38
C LEU A 238 1.59 -5.81 -16.30
N PHE A 239 2.42 -5.32 -17.21
CA PHE A 239 2.03 -4.34 -18.21
C PHE A 239 2.65 -4.63 -19.57
N GLY A 240 1.83 -4.59 -20.63
CA GLY A 240 2.31 -4.82 -21.99
C GLY A 240 2.97 -6.20 -22.23
N GLY A 241 2.62 -7.21 -21.45
CA GLY A 241 3.21 -8.56 -21.50
C GLY A 241 4.54 -8.70 -20.75
N LEU A 242 4.96 -7.68 -20.02
CA LEU A 242 6.19 -7.68 -19.21
C LEU A 242 5.82 -7.61 -17.72
N THR A 243 6.50 -8.40 -16.90
CA THR A 243 6.38 -8.37 -15.45
C THR A 243 7.45 -7.50 -14.81
N GLY A 244 7.11 -6.83 -13.73
CA GLY A 244 8.01 -6.01 -12.93
C GLY A 244 7.33 -5.60 -11.61
N SER A 245 8.03 -4.90 -10.74
CA SER A 245 7.45 -4.40 -9.50
C SER A 245 7.36 -2.89 -9.54
N LEU A 246 6.14 -2.35 -9.35
CA LEU A 246 5.86 -0.94 -9.10
C LEU A 246 5.62 -0.68 -7.61
N ASP A 247 5.17 -1.73 -6.93
CA ASP A 247 4.90 -1.77 -5.49
C ASP A 247 6.15 -2.27 -4.77
N HIS A 248 6.61 -1.51 -3.80
CA HIS A 248 7.85 -1.78 -3.09
C HIS A 248 7.67 -1.66 -1.58
N VAL A 249 8.49 -2.38 -0.84
CA VAL A 249 8.76 -2.15 0.57
C VAL A 249 10.25 -1.90 0.73
N LEU A 250 10.59 -0.67 1.11
CA LEU A 250 11.96 -0.21 1.32
C LEU A 250 12.20 -0.08 2.82
N ALA A 251 13.11 -0.87 3.35
CA ALA A 251 13.42 -0.90 4.77
C ALA A 251 14.70 -0.12 5.09
N SER A 252 14.68 0.67 6.18
CA SER A 252 15.89 1.29 6.73
C SER A 252 16.87 0.22 7.22
N GLU A 253 18.14 0.59 7.43
CA GLU A 253 19.16 -0.35 7.93
C GLU A 253 18.73 -0.98 9.26
N GLU A 254 18.14 -0.20 10.16
CA GLU A 254 17.66 -0.70 11.45
C GLU A 254 16.43 -1.61 11.32
N ALA A 255 15.59 -1.41 10.30
CA ALA A 255 14.46 -2.28 10.00
C ALA A 255 14.92 -3.60 9.36
N MET A 256 15.98 -3.59 8.56
CA MET A 256 16.59 -4.83 8.07
C MET A 256 17.24 -5.64 9.20
N GLY A 257 17.62 -4.99 10.29
CA GLY A 257 18.28 -5.63 11.41
C GLY A 257 19.76 -5.94 11.19
N PRO A 258 20.43 -6.55 12.17
CA PRO A 258 21.83 -6.97 12.02
C PRO A 258 21.93 -7.87 10.79
N LYS A 259 22.90 -7.60 9.92
CA LYS A 259 23.16 -8.39 8.71
C LYS A 259 23.14 -9.86 9.09
N ALA A 260 22.15 -10.59 8.61
CA ALA A 260 22.05 -12.02 8.84
C ALA A 260 23.35 -12.67 8.35
N GLN A 261 24.16 -13.12 9.28
CA GLN A 261 25.26 -13.99 8.94
C GLN A 261 24.67 -15.25 8.33
N ALA A 262 24.98 -15.46 7.05
CA ALA A 262 24.80 -16.68 6.27
C ALA A 262 23.55 -17.54 6.58
N ARG A 263 22.80 -17.81 5.56
CA ARG A 263 21.74 -18.79 5.27
C ARG A 263 21.65 -20.12 6.06
N SER A 264 22.16 -20.24 7.27
CA SER A 264 22.05 -21.49 8.04
C SER A 264 21.82 -21.20 9.52
N ALA A 265 20.72 -21.69 10.04
CA ALA A 265 20.11 -21.60 11.35
C ALA A 265 19.29 -20.30 11.52
N ALA A 266 18.00 -20.45 11.87
CA ALA A 266 17.13 -19.34 12.21
C ALA A 266 17.71 -18.56 13.40
N PRO A 267 18.31 -17.37 13.19
CA PRO A 267 18.65 -16.55 14.33
C PRO A 267 17.31 -16.03 14.87
N THR A 268 17.18 -15.93 16.16
CA THR A 268 16.13 -15.13 16.78
C THR A 268 16.31 -13.71 16.26
N ALA A 269 15.54 -13.34 15.24
CA ALA A 269 15.63 -12.00 14.67
C ALA A 269 15.29 -10.99 15.77
N ALA A 270 16.05 -9.90 15.83
CA ALA A 270 15.74 -8.84 16.77
C ALA A 270 14.30 -8.33 16.53
N ALA A 271 13.56 -8.04 17.58
CA ALA A 271 12.21 -7.48 17.44
C ALA A 271 12.21 -6.26 16.52
N GLY A 272 11.24 -6.17 15.61
CA GLY A 272 11.12 -5.13 14.60
C GLY A 272 12.01 -5.33 13.35
N ALA A 273 12.81 -6.40 13.27
CA ALA A 273 13.62 -6.69 12.10
C ALA A 273 12.87 -7.51 11.05
N VAL A 274 13.20 -7.28 9.77
CA VAL A 274 12.67 -8.06 8.64
C VAL A 274 13.13 -9.50 8.73
N THR A 275 12.20 -10.42 8.54
CA THR A 275 12.45 -11.89 8.56
C THR A 275 12.30 -12.54 7.19
N GLY A 276 11.61 -11.89 6.27
CA GLY A 276 11.37 -12.39 4.93
C GLY A 276 10.44 -11.49 4.13
N ALA A 277 10.32 -11.77 2.83
CA ALA A 277 9.33 -11.15 1.96
C ALA A 277 8.83 -12.13 0.91
N ALA A 278 7.62 -11.89 0.44
CA ALA A 278 6.99 -12.61 -0.66
C ALA A 278 6.01 -11.71 -1.41
N THR A 279 5.67 -12.09 -2.62
CA THR A 279 4.54 -11.53 -3.37
C THR A 279 3.47 -12.62 -3.50
N TRP A 280 2.22 -12.27 -3.18
CA TRP A 280 1.12 -13.19 -3.36
C TRP A 280 0.51 -13.00 -4.76
N GLU A 281 0.80 -13.91 -5.65
CA GLU A 281 0.50 -13.81 -7.08
C GLU A 281 -0.97 -14.16 -7.40
N ILE A 282 -1.91 -13.33 -6.92
CA ILE A 282 -3.36 -13.51 -7.12
C ILE A 282 -3.98 -12.53 -8.12
N ASN A 283 -3.24 -11.56 -8.62
CA ASN A 283 -3.79 -10.44 -9.35
C ASN A 283 -3.13 -10.19 -10.71
N SER A 284 -1.88 -9.76 -10.74
CA SER A 284 -1.26 -9.17 -11.93
C SER A 284 -1.14 -10.16 -13.11
N VAL A 285 -0.90 -11.43 -12.84
CA VAL A 285 -0.76 -12.50 -13.84
C VAL A 285 -2.07 -13.26 -14.10
N GLU A 286 -3.10 -13.01 -13.29
CA GLU A 286 -4.41 -13.63 -13.45
C GLU A 286 -5.22 -13.02 -14.59
N SER A 287 -6.14 -13.79 -15.14
CA SER A 287 -6.98 -13.34 -16.24
C SER A 287 -7.88 -12.17 -15.83
N VAL A 288 -7.92 -11.12 -16.64
CA VAL A 288 -8.87 -10.00 -16.48
C VAL A 288 -10.34 -10.44 -16.55
N ALA A 289 -10.63 -11.63 -17.06
CA ALA A 289 -11.97 -12.20 -17.07
C ALA A 289 -12.52 -12.50 -15.67
N LEU A 290 -11.64 -12.61 -14.66
CA LEU A 290 -12.00 -12.84 -13.26
C LEU A 290 -12.39 -11.54 -12.53
N GLU A 291 -12.12 -10.37 -13.09
CA GLU A 291 -12.43 -9.08 -12.48
C GLU A 291 -13.93 -8.87 -12.24
N TYR A 292 -14.25 -8.10 -11.22
CA TYR A 292 -15.63 -7.77 -10.85
C TYR A 292 -16.41 -7.00 -11.92
N SER A 293 -15.72 -6.23 -12.78
CA SER A 293 -16.33 -5.38 -13.81
C SER A 293 -16.35 -6.01 -15.19
N ARG A 294 -15.54 -7.05 -15.45
CA ARG A 294 -15.37 -7.67 -16.77
C ARG A 294 -16.04 -9.03 -16.94
N HIS A 295 -16.75 -9.49 -15.93
CA HIS A 295 -17.41 -10.79 -15.90
C HIS A 295 -18.40 -10.99 -17.06
N ASN A 296 -19.01 -9.93 -17.58
CA ASN A 296 -19.98 -9.97 -18.66
C ASN A 296 -19.40 -9.78 -20.08
N TYR A 297 -18.07 -9.66 -20.20
CA TYR A 297 -17.38 -9.55 -21.51
C TYR A 297 -17.13 -10.92 -22.15
N ASN A 298 -17.42 -11.98 -21.43
CA ASN A 298 -17.23 -13.36 -21.85
C ASN A 298 -18.57 -14.07 -21.97
N VAL A 299 -18.66 -15.06 -22.86
CA VAL A 299 -19.85 -15.94 -23.01
C VAL A 299 -20.08 -16.73 -21.72
N THR A 300 -18.98 -17.14 -21.06
CA THR A 300 -19.02 -17.76 -19.73
C THR A 300 -18.70 -16.70 -18.67
N ASN A 301 -19.51 -16.67 -17.62
CA ASN A 301 -19.22 -15.83 -16.45
C ASN A 301 -18.11 -16.48 -15.60
N PHE A 302 -16.93 -15.87 -15.59
CA PHE A 302 -15.77 -16.33 -14.82
C PHE A 302 -15.66 -15.66 -13.45
N TYR A 303 -16.51 -14.68 -13.14
CA TYR A 303 -16.49 -14.03 -11.82
C TYR A 303 -16.78 -15.06 -10.72
N GLN A 304 -15.94 -15.02 -9.68
CA GLN A 304 -16.12 -15.70 -8.40
C GLN A 304 -15.84 -14.71 -7.27
N PRO A 305 -16.50 -14.82 -6.11
CA PRO A 305 -16.22 -13.98 -4.93
C PRO A 305 -14.98 -14.49 -4.17
N ASP A 306 -13.90 -14.72 -4.91
CA ASP A 306 -12.61 -15.21 -4.42
C ASP A 306 -11.54 -14.09 -4.44
N GLU A 307 -10.31 -14.42 -4.03
CA GLU A 307 -9.19 -13.50 -3.98
C GLU A 307 -8.59 -13.14 -5.33
N PHE A 308 -8.78 -13.99 -6.35
CA PHE A 308 -8.11 -13.82 -7.63
C PHE A 308 -8.65 -12.61 -8.41
N ARG A 309 -7.75 -11.77 -8.91
CA ARG A 309 -8.08 -10.54 -9.62
C ARG A 309 -8.93 -9.57 -8.79
N SER A 310 -8.66 -9.48 -7.48
CA SER A 310 -9.23 -8.47 -6.59
C SER A 310 -8.66 -7.07 -6.84
N SER A 311 -7.48 -6.99 -7.47
CA SER A 311 -6.75 -5.81 -7.93
C SER A 311 -6.05 -6.14 -9.26
N ASP A 312 -5.37 -5.18 -9.86
CA ASP A 312 -4.41 -5.39 -10.96
C ASP A 312 -2.95 -5.51 -10.48
N HIS A 313 -2.70 -5.20 -9.21
CA HIS A 313 -1.41 -5.39 -8.54
C HIS A 313 -1.45 -6.59 -7.58
N ASN A 314 -0.34 -7.30 -7.46
CA ASN A 314 -0.17 -8.36 -6.46
C ASN A 314 0.19 -7.77 -5.08
N PRO A 315 -0.36 -8.28 -3.98
CA PRO A 315 0.06 -7.88 -2.64
C PRO A 315 1.51 -8.25 -2.34
N SER A 316 2.29 -7.30 -1.82
CA SER A 316 3.62 -7.54 -1.25
C SER A 316 3.50 -7.83 0.24
N ILE A 317 4.17 -8.89 0.70
CA ILE A 317 4.14 -9.36 2.08
C ILE A 317 5.55 -9.25 2.66
N VAL A 318 5.67 -8.66 3.85
CA VAL A 318 6.93 -8.58 4.59
C VAL A 318 6.72 -9.11 5.99
N GLY A 319 7.51 -10.10 6.37
CA GLY A 319 7.58 -10.61 7.74
C GLY A 319 8.46 -9.72 8.61
N ILE A 320 7.95 -9.36 9.80
CA ILE A 320 8.69 -8.58 10.80
C ILE A 320 8.67 -9.37 12.10
N SER A 321 9.85 -9.54 12.72
CA SER A 321 9.94 -10.19 14.04
C SER A 321 9.28 -9.32 15.12
N THR A 322 8.41 -9.90 15.91
CA THR A 322 7.81 -9.24 17.07
C THR A 322 8.59 -9.45 18.38
N GLY A 323 9.66 -10.26 18.35
CA GLY A 323 10.39 -10.70 19.54
C GLY A 323 9.86 -12.03 20.08
N ALA A 324 10.26 -12.40 21.30
CA ALA A 324 9.73 -13.57 21.95
C ALA A 324 8.23 -13.33 22.32
N PRO A 325 7.38 -14.37 22.20
CA PRO A 325 6.02 -14.29 22.74
C PRO A 325 6.08 -14.08 24.27
N ALA A 326 5.08 -13.35 24.80
CA ALA A 326 4.90 -13.27 26.24
C ALA A 326 4.74 -14.67 26.82
N GLU A 327 5.45 -15.02 27.89
CA GLU A 327 5.21 -16.26 28.62
C GLU A 327 3.76 -16.19 29.14
N GLU A 328 2.94 -17.22 28.86
CA GLU A 328 1.62 -17.33 29.47
C GLU A 328 1.78 -17.45 30.99
N PRO A 329 1.00 -16.70 31.80
CA PRO A 329 1.11 -16.69 33.25
C PRO A 329 0.68 -18.00 33.89
#